data_b3f742952ba3a10a83c8f8d4dc014637
#
_entry.id   b3f742952ba3a10a83c8f8d4dc014637
#
_cell.length_a   1.000
_cell.length_b   1.000
_cell.length_c   1.000
_cell.angle_alpha   90.00
_cell.angle_beta   90.00
_cell.angle_gamma   90.00
#
_symmetry.space_group_name_H-M   'P 1'
#
loop_
_entity.id
_entity.type
_entity.pdbx_description
1 polymer ?
#
loop_
_entity_poly.entity_id
_entity_poly.type
_entity_poly.pdbx_seq_one_letter_code
_entity_poly.pdbx_strand_id
1 'polypeptide(L)'
;MTLRLLLVLAMTFALPQSGTLTSEERALATFVDADNDRALALLERVVNINSGTMNFAGVRAVGAAFRSEFDALGFKTEWVDGTPFGRAGHLVADHPGPGPRMLLIGHLDTVFEADSPFQKFERVSAIAARGPGITDMKGGNVVMLQALKALQSVGLLKSMNIVVVMTGDEESAGRPLATSRAALVKAAQGADVAIGFEDGDGNPATAVIARRGTTNWELRVKGKPAHSSQIFNAENGYGAVFEAARILNAFREKLAGQPHLTFNPGVVLGGTAVEFDGPTSKGTGFGKGNVIAEHTVVAGDLRALSLEQFAAAKKAMQDIVAQSLPQTSATLTFDDGYPPLAPTPGNERLLTLYNRASLDVGAGQVVAVDPDKAGAADVSFIAGQARMILDGVGLMGTGGHTVNETADLRTLPSMTKRMAVLLARLQRDGAK
;
A
#
# COMPACT_ATOMS: atom_id res chain seq x y z
N MET A 1 0.08 -51.95 -42.57
CA MET A 1 -0.23 -50.51 -42.71
C MET A 1 -1.43 -50.22 -41.81
N THR A 2 -1.16 -49.79 -40.57
CA THR A 2 -2.20 -49.51 -39.56
C THR A 2 -2.29 -47.99 -39.38
N LEU A 3 -3.38 -47.41 -39.82
CA LEU A 3 -3.72 -46.00 -39.73
C LEU A 3 -4.11 -45.64 -38.28
N ARG A 4 -3.32 -44.87 -37.54
CA ARG A 4 -3.66 -44.33 -36.23
C ARG A 4 -4.42 -43.02 -36.43
N LEU A 5 -5.71 -43.03 -36.08
CA LEU A 5 -6.55 -41.85 -36.00
C LEU A 5 -6.15 -41.03 -34.74
N LEU A 6 -5.59 -39.85 -34.92
CA LEU A 6 -5.41 -38.87 -33.82
C LEU A 6 -6.75 -38.16 -33.59
N LEU A 7 -7.35 -38.43 -32.43
CA LEU A 7 -8.51 -37.67 -31.94
C LEU A 7 -7.99 -36.36 -31.34
N VAL A 8 -8.18 -35.21 -32.01
CA VAL A 8 -7.95 -33.90 -31.46
C VAL A 8 -9.14 -33.52 -30.59
N LEU A 9 -8.95 -33.54 -29.28
CA LEU A 9 -9.94 -33.07 -28.31
C LEU A 9 -9.91 -31.52 -28.30
N ALA A 10 -10.87 -30.90 -28.98
CA ALA A 10 -11.07 -29.47 -28.91
C ALA A 10 -11.63 -29.13 -27.51
N MET A 11 -10.78 -28.63 -26.60
CA MET A 11 -11.22 -27.99 -25.38
C MET A 11 -11.90 -26.66 -25.74
N THR A 12 -13.23 -26.69 -25.77
CA THR A 12 -14.03 -25.46 -25.80
C THR A 12 -13.88 -24.77 -24.43
N PHE A 13 -13.08 -23.74 -24.34
CA PHE A 13 -13.13 -22.79 -23.23
C PHE A 13 -14.52 -22.13 -23.27
N ALA A 14 -15.39 -22.52 -22.37
CA ALA A 14 -16.62 -21.79 -22.11
C ALA A 14 -16.22 -20.41 -21.55
N LEU A 15 -16.47 -19.35 -22.30
CA LEU A 15 -16.42 -18.00 -21.80
C LEU A 15 -17.36 -17.94 -20.58
N PRO A 16 -16.95 -17.33 -19.45
CA PRO A 16 -17.83 -17.18 -18.31
C PRO A 16 -19.06 -16.38 -18.77
N GLN A 17 -20.25 -17.00 -18.65
CA GLN A 17 -21.49 -16.30 -18.89
C GLN A 17 -21.57 -15.10 -17.95
N SER A 18 -21.64 -13.88 -18.51
CA SER A 18 -21.96 -12.67 -17.76
C SER A 18 -23.31 -12.90 -17.08
N GLY A 19 -23.35 -12.89 -15.74
CA GLY A 19 -24.59 -12.89 -14.98
C GLY A 19 -25.34 -11.59 -15.31
N THR A 20 -26.65 -11.65 -15.41
CA THR A 20 -27.44 -10.44 -15.60
C THR A 20 -27.60 -9.70 -14.26
N LEU A 21 -27.29 -8.41 -14.23
CA LEU A 21 -27.58 -7.55 -13.08
C LEU A 21 -29.06 -7.69 -12.67
N THR A 22 -29.34 -7.73 -11.38
CA THR A 22 -30.71 -7.62 -10.86
C THR A 22 -31.29 -6.22 -11.16
N SER A 23 -32.58 -6.01 -10.95
CA SER A 23 -33.18 -4.69 -11.07
C SER A 23 -32.56 -3.67 -10.11
N GLU A 24 -32.25 -4.12 -8.89
CA GLU A 24 -31.57 -3.29 -7.87
C GLU A 24 -30.15 -2.93 -8.29
N GLU A 25 -29.36 -3.90 -8.76
CA GLU A 25 -27.99 -3.65 -9.25
C GLU A 25 -27.97 -2.73 -10.49
N ARG A 26 -28.96 -2.80 -11.37
CA ARG A 26 -29.14 -1.83 -12.47
C ARG A 26 -29.45 -0.43 -11.95
N ALA A 27 -30.28 -0.32 -10.90
CA ALA A 27 -30.58 0.97 -10.29
C ALA A 27 -29.34 1.61 -9.64
N LEU A 28 -28.46 0.78 -8.99
CA LEU A 28 -27.16 1.25 -8.51
C LEU A 28 -26.31 1.84 -9.64
N ALA A 29 -26.16 1.10 -10.74
CA ALA A 29 -25.36 1.54 -11.89
C ALA A 29 -25.93 2.83 -12.52
N THR A 30 -27.26 2.95 -12.64
CA THR A 30 -27.93 4.14 -13.15
C THR A 30 -27.72 5.35 -12.24
N PHE A 31 -27.79 5.16 -10.91
CA PHE A 31 -27.49 6.24 -9.96
C PHE A 31 -26.06 6.74 -10.11
N VAL A 32 -25.08 5.84 -10.20
CA VAL A 32 -23.66 6.19 -10.37
C VAL A 32 -23.44 7.04 -11.61
N ASP A 33 -24.07 6.68 -12.74
CA ASP A 33 -23.97 7.48 -13.97
C ASP A 33 -24.62 8.87 -13.81
N ALA A 34 -25.77 8.94 -13.16
CA ALA A 34 -26.50 10.20 -12.96
C ALA A 34 -25.81 11.15 -11.96
N ASP A 35 -25.06 10.61 -10.98
CA ASP A 35 -24.39 11.40 -9.94
C ASP A 35 -22.91 11.68 -10.24
N ASN A 36 -22.38 11.24 -11.41
CA ASN A 36 -20.96 11.33 -11.74
C ASN A 36 -20.42 12.77 -11.72
N ASP A 37 -21.21 13.76 -12.14
CA ASP A 37 -20.77 15.17 -12.11
C ASP A 37 -20.57 15.67 -10.68
N ARG A 38 -21.41 15.21 -9.73
CA ARG A 38 -21.22 15.52 -8.30
C ARG A 38 -20.01 14.82 -7.72
N ALA A 39 -19.74 13.58 -8.16
CA ALA A 39 -18.52 12.86 -7.78
C ALA A 39 -17.27 13.61 -8.26
N LEU A 40 -17.24 14.08 -9.49
CA LEU A 40 -16.15 14.89 -10.05
C LEU A 40 -15.97 16.21 -9.31
N ALA A 41 -17.08 16.91 -8.97
CA ALA A 41 -17.02 18.14 -8.19
C ALA A 41 -16.46 17.91 -6.78
N LEU A 42 -16.79 16.80 -6.14
CA LEU A 42 -16.19 16.41 -4.86
C LEU A 42 -14.70 16.12 -5.01
N LEU A 43 -14.32 15.36 -6.04
CA LEU A 43 -12.90 15.05 -6.34
C LEU A 43 -12.09 16.34 -6.52
N GLU A 44 -12.56 17.27 -7.35
CA GLU A 44 -11.92 18.57 -7.56
C GLU A 44 -11.78 19.35 -6.24
N ARG A 45 -12.85 19.38 -5.43
CA ARG A 45 -12.84 20.06 -4.13
C ARG A 45 -11.78 19.51 -3.21
N VAL A 46 -11.67 18.18 -3.03
CA VAL A 46 -10.73 17.59 -2.10
C VAL A 46 -9.30 17.59 -2.62
N VAL A 47 -9.09 17.47 -3.93
CA VAL A 47 -7.76 17.59 -4.55
C VAL A 47 -7.19 19.00 -4.36
N ASN A 48 -8.04 20.04 -4.43
CA ASN A 48 -7.64 21.43 -4.21
C ASN A 48 -7.31 21.80 -2.74
N ILE A 49 -7.51 20.87 -1.80
CA ILE A 49 -7.06 21.01 -0.41
C ILE A 49 -5.70 20.32 -0.30
N ASN A 50 -4.61 21.08 -0.08
CA ASN A 50 -3.33 20.46 0.21
C ASN A 50 -3.41 19.66 1.51
N SER A 51 -2.99 18.39 1.44
CA SER A 51 -2.97 17.47 2.57
C SER A 51 -1.68 16.65 2.64
N GLY A 52 -0.53 17.26 2.34
CA GLY A 52 0.77 16.63 2.65
C GLY A 52 0.75 16.12 4.09
N THR A 53 1.36 14.98 4.37
CA THR A 53 1.25 14.31 5.69
C THR A 53 1.58 15.23 6.85
N MET A 54 2.55 16.14 6.67
CA MET A 54 2.96 17.09 7.71
C MET A 54 2.12 18.37 7.72
N ASN A 55 1.24 18.59 6.76
CA ASN A 55 0.24 19.65 6.79
C ASN A 55 -1.02 19.21 7.56
N PHE A 56 -0.92 19.12 8.88
CA PHE A 56 -1.98 18.63 9.75
C PHE A 56 -3.32 19.36 9.58
N ALA A 57 -3.27 20.65 9.30
CA ALA A 57 -4.48 21.45 9.04
C ALA A 57 -5.16 21.00 7.74
N GLY A 58 -4.39 20.74 6.70
CA GLY A 58 -4.88 20.27 5.41
C GLY A 58 -5.47 18.87 5.48
N VAL A 59 -4.78 17.93 6.15
CA VAL A 59 -5.29 16.57 6.39
C VAL A 59 -6.63 16.61 7.13
N ARG A 60 -6.75 17.44 8.19
CA ARG A 60 -8.02 17.64 8.89
C ARG A 60 -9.10 18.27 8.02
N ALA A 61 -8.74 19.19 7.11
CA ALA A 61 -9.69 19.81 6.20
C ALA A 61 -10.24 18.82 5.16
N VAL A 62 -9.41 17.93 4.61
CA VAL A 62 -9.85 16.82 3.75
C VAL A 62 -10.75 15.88 4.56
N GLY A 63 -10.34 15.51 5.79
CA GLY A 63 -11.15 14.70 6.70
C GLY A 63 -12.50 15.32 7.00
N ALA A 64 -12.58 16.63 7.24
CA ALA A 64 -13.83 17.34 7.47
C ALA A 64 -14.75 17.34 6.23
N ALA A 65 -14.19 17.42 5.02
CA ALA A 65 -14.94 17.33 3.78
C ALA A 65 -15.61 15.95 3.63
N PHE A 66 -14.88 14.85 3.88
CA PHE A 66 -15.46 13.49 3.85
C PHE A 66 -16.38 13.22 5.04
N ARG A 67 -16.06 13.72 6.22
CA ARG A 67 -16.93 13.62 7.40
C ARG A 67 -18.34 14.13 7.11
N SER A 68 -18.47 15.31 6.51
CA SER A 68 -19.77 15.89 6.14
C SER A 68 -20.58 14.99 5.22
N GLU A 69 -19.92 14.29 4.30
CA GLU A 69 -20.57 13.35 3.39
C GLU A 69 -21.02 12.06 4.10
N PHE A 70 -20.20 11.52 5.01
CA PHE A 70 -20.55 10.35 5.81
C PHE A 70 -21.67 10.65 6.82
N ASP A 71 -21.65 11.82 7.46
CA ASP A 71 -22.72 12.26 8.37
C ASP A 71 -24.07 12.33 7.61
N ALA A 72 -24.06 12.84 6.35
CA ALA A 72 -25.25 12.89 5.48
C ALA A 72 -25.77 11.50 5.07
N LEU A 73 -24.91 10.47 5.08
CA LEU A 73 -25.28 9.07 4.83
C LEU A 73 -25.75 8.35 6.11
N GLY A 74 -25.73 9.01 7.27
CA GLY A 74 -26.15 8.45 8.54
C GLY A 74 -25.07 7.70 9.32
N PHE A 75 -23.80 7.82 8.92
CA PHE A 75 -22.68 7.30 9.70
C PHE A 75 -22.46 8.14 10.96
N LYS A 76 -22.03 7.46 12.03
CA LYS A 76 -21.49 8.13 13.22
C LYS A 76 -20.00 8.33 13.03
N THR A 77 -19.59 9.60 12.93
CA THR A 77 -18.19 9.93 12.65
C THR A 77 -17.42 10.36 13.90
N GLU A 78 -16.16 9.96 13.95
CA GLU A 78 -15.21 10.31 15.02
C GLU A 78 -13.86 10.73 14.40
N TRP A 79 -13.20 11.73 14.98
CA TRP A 79 -11.81 12.05 14.68
C TRP A 79 -10.91 11.48 15.76
N VAL A 80 -10.02 10.57 15.38
CA VAL A 80 -8.98 10.01 16.25
C VAL A 80 -7.81 10.99 16.28
N ASP A 81 -7.48 11.51 17.46
CA ASP A 81 -6.37 12.46 17.62
C ASP A 81 -5.02 11.84 17.28
N GLY A 82 -4.25 12.51 16.44
CA GLY A 82 -2.93 12.10 15.99
C GLY A 82 -1.77 12.54 16.86
N THR A 83 -2.01 13.37 17.88
CA THR A 83 -0.96 13.88 18.80
C THR A 83 -0.08 12.76 19.38
N PRO A 84 -0.62 11.60 19.84
CA PRO A 84 0.18 10.53 20.42
C PRO A 84 1.19 9.87 19.47
N PHE A 85 1.03 10.05 18.16
CA PHE A 85 1.95 9.53 17.14
C PHE A 85 2.50 10.61 16.20
N GLY A 86 2.34 11.90 16.59
CA GLY A 86 2.95 13.05 15.90
C GLY A 86 2.37 13.33 14.51
N ARG A 87 1.05 13.14 14.30
CA ARG A 87 0.34 13.33 13.03
C ARG A 87 -1.00 14.05 13.23
N ALA A 88 -1.70 14.29 12.12
CA ALA A 88 -3.00 14.97 12.15
C ALA A 88 -4.09 14.14 12.84
N GLY A 89 -4.07 12.83 12.69
CA GLY A 89 -5.09 11.91 13.16
C GLY A 89 -5.88 11.25 12.02
N HIS A 90 -6.96 10.54 12.37
CA HIS A 90 -7.74 9.71 11.44
C HIS A 90 -9.22 10.02 11.51
N LEU A 91 -9.94 9.82 10.41
CA LEU A 91 -11.40 9.82 10.38
C LEU A 91 -11.91 8.38 10.47
N VAL A 92 -12.76 8.10 11.46
CA VAL A 92 -13.52 6.85 11.56
C VAL A 92 -14.99 7.18 11.37
N ALA A 93 -15.70 6.40 10.53
CA ALA A 93 -17.13 6.51 10.31
C ALA A 93 -17.77 5.14 10.47
N ASP A 94 -18.73 4.98 11.40
CA ASP A 94 -19.36 3.72 11.75
C ASP A 94 -20.86 3.76 11.42
N HIS A 95 -21.31 2.74 10.70
CA HIS A 95 -22.71 2.51 10.34
C HIS A 95 -23.08 1.09 10.73
N PRO A 96 -23.54 0.88 11.98
CA PRO A 96 -23.89 -0.45 12.46
C PRO A 96 -25.17 -0.99 11.81
N GLY A 97 -25.17 -2.27 11.48
CA GLY A 97 -26.31 -2.96 10.89
C GLY A 97 -26.23 -4.48 11.09
N PRO A 98 -27.26 -5.23 10.67
CA PRO A 98 -27.33 -6.69 10.87
C PRO A 98 -26.52 -7.49 9.83
N GLY A 99 -25.96 -6.84 8.80
CA GLY A 99 -25.21 -7.51 7.73
C GLY A 99 -23.80 -7.95 8.14
N PRO A 100 -23.05 -8.56 7.21
CA PRO A 100 -21.64 -8.85 7.41
C PRO A 100 -20.87 -7.56 7.70
N ARG A 101 -19.89 -7.64 8.61
CA ARG A 101 -19.07 -6.48 8.96
C ARG A 101 -18.05 -6.20 7.84
N MET A 102 -18.18 -5.03 7.22
CA MET A 102 -17.31 -4.59 6.13
C MET A 102 -16.49 -3.39 6.57
N LEU A 103 -15.17 -3.49 6.46
CA LEU A 103 -14.23 -2.39 6.70
C LEU A 103 -13.82 -1.81 5.35
N LEU A 104 -14.02 -0.50 5.18
CA LEU A 104 -13.55 0.25 4.02
C LEU A 104 -12.40 1.16 4.45
N ILE A 105 -11.31 1.14 3.71
CA ILE A 105 -10.03 1.77 4.10
C ILE A 105 -9.61 2.76 3.05
N GLY A 106 -9.24 3.96 3.51
CA GLY A 106 -8.61 4.98 2.70
C GLY A 106 -7.65 5.82 3.53
N HIS A 107 -6.97 6.78 2.89
CA HIS A 107 -6.18 7.78 3.59
C HIS A 107 -6.48 9.20 3.11
N LEU A 108 -6.13 10.18 3.93
CA LEU A 108 -6.46 11.60 3.76
C LEU A 108 -5.25 12.42 3.33
N ASP A 109 -4.06 11.94 3.65
CA ASP A 109 -2.80 12.61 3.36
C ASP A 109 -2.31 12.30 1.94
N THR A 110 -1.23 12.96 1.54
CA THR A 110 -0.53 12.78 0.26
C THR A 110 0.95 13.05 0.47
N VAL A 111 1.80 12.59 -0.45
CA VAL A 111 3.25 12.93 -0.47
C VAL A 111 3.54 14.41 -0.77
N PHE A 112 2.53 15.19 -1.18
CA PHE A 112 2.72 16.58 -1.63
C PHE A 112 2.56 17.55 -0.48
N GLU A 113 3.68 17.91 0.16
CA GLU A 113 3.71 18.89 1.26
C GLU A 113 3.32 20.31 0.80
N ALA A 114 3.11 21.22 1.76
CA ALA A 114 2.61 22.56 1.48
C ALA A 114 3.54 23.41 0.59
N ASP A 115 4.82 23.11 0.53
CA ASP A 115 5.83 23.74 -0.33
C ASP A 115 5.98 23.10 -1.70
N SER A 116 5.26 22.00 -1.97
CA SER A 116 5.23 21.38 -3.30
C SER A 116 4.69 22.36 -4.36
N PRO A 117 5.29 22.43 -5.56
CA PRO A 117 4.73 23.22 -6.66
C PRO A 117 3.43 22.62 -7.23
N PHE A 118 3.09 21.37 -6.87
CA PHE A 118 1.93 20.63 -7.36
C PHE A 118 0.79 20.71 -6.34
N GLN A 119 -0.15 21.65 -6.55
CA GLN A 119 -1.14 22.03 -5.53
C GLN A 119 -2.59 22.01 -5.99
N LYS A 120 -2.86 21.88 -7.29
CA LYS A 120 -4.20 22.14 -7.84
C LYS A 120 -4.68 21.00 -8.73
N PHE A 121 -5.99 20.83 -8.71
CA PHE A 121 -6.69 20.06 -9.72
C PHE A 121 -6.64 20.79 -11.06
N GLU A 122 -6.23 20.10 -12.10
CA GLU A 122 -6.20 20.61 -13.47
C GLU A 122 -6.85 19.61 -14.42
N ARG A 123 -7.88 20.06 -15.13
CA ARG A 123 -8.47 19.25 -16.19
C ARG A 123 -7.57 19.24 -17.40
N VAL A 124 -6.98 18.08 -17.72
CA VAL A 124 -6.05 17.91 -18.85
C VAL A 124 -6.81 17.64 -20.13
N SER A 125 -7.95 16.92 -20.05
CA SER A 125 -8.82 16.61 -21.17
C SER A 125 -10.24 16.28 -20.69
N ALA A 126 -11.12 15.89 -21.60
CA ALA A 126 -12.45 15.41 -21.24
C ALA A 126 -12.44 14.16 -20.34
N ILE A 127 -11.36 13.35 -20.43
CA ILE A 127 -11.24 12.06 -19.76
C ILE A 127 -10.09 11.99 -18.75
N ALA A 128 -9.33 13.07 -18.55
CA ALA A 128 -8.18 13.07 -17.67
C ALA A 128 -8.09 14.37 -16.86
N ALA A 129 -7.68 14.24 -15.61
CA ALA A 129 -7.34 15.35 -14.73
C ALA A 129 -6.08 15.03 -13.93
N ARG A 130 -5.32 16.07 -13.59
CA ARG A 130 -4.08 16.02 -12.82
C ARG A 130 -4.26 16.75 -11.49
N GLY A 131 -3.66 16.26 -10.44
CA GLY A 131 -3.71 16.94 -9.13
C GLY A 131 -3.13 16.10 -7.99
N PRO A 132 -2.70 16.74 -6.89
CA PRO A 132 -2.04 16.05 -5.77
C PRO A 132 -2.99 15.09 -5.05
N GLY A 133 -2.60 13.80 -5.02
CA GLY A 133 -3.40 12.75 -4.42
C GLY A 133 -4.67 12.42 -5.22
N ILE A 134 -4.73 12.75 -6.51
CA ILE A 134 -5.94 12.51 -7.31
C ILE A 134 -6.22 11.03 -7.49
N THR A 135 -5.18 10.18 -7.59
CA THR A 135 -5.28 8.72 -7.59
C THR A 135 -4.92 8.15 -6.23
N ASP A 136 -3.95 8.72 -5.54
CA ASP A 136 -3.37 8.26 -4.28
C ASP A 136 -3.65 9.25 -3.13
N MET A 137 -4.77 9.07 -2.31
CA MET A 137 -5.89 8.25 -2.79
C MET A 137 -7.23 9.00 -2.63
N LYS A 138 -7.24 10.35 -2.84
CA LYS A 138 -8.49 11.15 -2.73
C LYS A 138 -9.57 10.66 -3.70
N GLY A 139 -9.16 10.21 -4.91
CA GLY A 139 -10.07 9.63 -5.89
C GLY A 139 -10.65 8.29 -5.42
N GLY A 140 -9.86 7.45 -4.79
CA GLY A 140 -10.33 6.21 -4.17
C GLY A 140 -11.35 6.46 -3.07
N ASN A 141 -11.11 7.48 -2.24
CA ASN A 141 -12.07 7.92 -1.22
C ASN A 141 -13.40 8.38 -1.84
N VAL A 142 -13.35 9.04 -3.00
CA VAL A 142 -14.57 9.43 -3.74
C VAL A 142 -15.27 8.20 -4.32
N VAL A 143 -14.55 7.21 -4.89
CA VAL A 143 -15.13 5.93 -5.35
C VAL A 143 -15.86 5.23 -4.21
N MET A 144 -15.23 5.12 -3.04
CA MET A 144 -15.81 4.54 -1.82
C MET A 144 -17.13 5.25 -1.46
N LEU A 145 -17.08 6.55 -1.31
CA LEU A 145 -18.24 7.35 -0.90
C LEU A 145 -19.39 7.25 -1.90
N GLN A 146 -19.11 7.31 -3.20
CA GLN A 146 -20.11 7.23 -4.24
C GLN A 146 -20.78 5.84 -4.31
N ALA A 147 -20.02 4.77 -4.02
CA ALA A 147 -20.60 3.43 -3.89
C ALA A 147 -21.60 3.37 -2.72
N LEU A 148 -21.29 4.01 -1.58
CA LEU A 148 -22.20 4.09 -0.43
C LEU A 148 -23.44 4.95 -0.75
N LYS A 149 -23.31 6.06 -1.49
CA LYS A 149 -24.45 6.87 -1.96
C LYS A 149 -25.37 6.09 -2.90
N ALA A 150 -24.79 5.27 -3.79
CA ALA A 150 -25.57 4.39 -4.65
C ALA A 150 -26.37 3.39 -3.82
N LEU A 151 -25.76 2.74 -2.82
CA LEU A 151 -26.44 1.82 -1.90
C LEU A 151 -27.55 2.52 -1.10
N GLN A 152 -27.34 3.77 -0.69
CA GLN A 152 -28.38 4.59 -0.02
C GLN A 152 -29.55 4.86 -0.96
N SER A 153 -29.31 5.15 -2.25
CA SER A 153 -30.35 5.50 -3.22
C SER A 153 -31.40 4.41 -3.44
N VAL A 154 -30.99 3.14 -3.24
CA VAL A 154 -31.89 1.97 -3.31
C VAL A 154 -32.32 1.45 -1.92
N GLY A 155 -31.91 2.12 -0.85
CA GLY A 155 -32.29 1.80 0.52
C GLY A 155 -31.54 0.61 1.15
N LEU A 156 -30.50 0.08 0.50
CA LEU A 156 -29.70 -1.02 1.00
C LEU A 156 -28.79 -0.62 2.17
N LEU A 157 -28.23 0.59 2.12
CA LEU A 157 -27.25 1.04 3.12
C LEU A 157 -27.75 0.91 4.55
N LYS A 158 -29.05 1.18 4.80
CA LYS A 158 -29.66 1.15 6.13
C LYS A 158 -29.55 -0.20 6.88
N SER A 159 -29.33 -1.30 6.15
CA SER A 159 -29.19 -2.65 6.73
C SER A 159 -27.75 -3.15 6.74
N MET A 160 -26.79 -2.36 6.24
CA MET A 160 -25.39 -2.76 6.12
C MET A 160 -24.62 -2.43 7.42
N ASN A 161 -23.64 -3.26 7.73
CA ASN A 161 -22.69 -3.05 8.82
C ASN A 161 -21.34 -2.63 8.24
N ILE A 162 -21.11 -1.33 8.16
CA ILE A 162 -19.94 -0.76 7.52
C ILE A 162 -19.18 0.13 8.50
N VAL A 163 -17.87 -0.07 8.57
CA VAL A 163 -16.97 0.87 9.21
C VAL A 163 -15.98 1.39 8.16
N VAL A 164 -15.77 2.68 8.14
CA VAL A 164 -14.77 3.35 7.30
C VAL A 164 -13.65 3.86 8.19
N VAL A 165 -12.41 3.63 7.80
CA VAL A 165 -11.23 4.26 8.42
C VAL A 165 -10.45 4.96 7.32
N MET A 166 -10.25 6.28 7.48
CA MET A 166 -9.38 7.07 6.64
C MET A 166 -8.22 7.56 7.50
N THR A 167 -7.04 6.99 7.29
CA THR A 167 -5.84 7.40 8.01
C THR A 167 -5.33 8.75 7.50
N GLY A 168 -4.66 9.50 8.32
CA GLY A 168 -4.10 10.81 7.94
C GLY A 168 -2.58 10.81 7.94
N ASP A 169 -1.98 9.64 7.77
CA ASP A 169 -0.53 9.44 7.82
C ASP A 169 -0.07 8.16 7.08
N GLU A 170 -0.77 7.78 6.02
CA GLU A 170 -0.37 6.61 5.23
C GLU A 170 0.99 6.85 4.59
N GLU A 171 1.17 7.97 3.96
CA GLU A 171 2.36 8.36 3.18
C GLU A 171 3.62 8.56 4.03
N SER A 172 3.43 8.93 5.29
CA SER A 172 4.50 9.07 6.27
C SER A 172 4.00 8.72 7.66
N ALA A 173 3.99 7.42 7.96
CA ALA A 173 3.38 6.87 9.16
C ALA A 173 3.95 7.47 10.46
N GLY A 174 3.05 7.88 11.37
CA GLY A 174 3.42 8.37 12.69
C GLY A 174 4.03 7.27 13.57
N ARG A 175 4.79 7.69 14.58
CA ARG A 175 5.46 6.76 15.51
C ARG A 175 5.01 6.99 16.95
N PRO A 176 4.83 5.97 17.76
CA PRO A 176 5.00 4.52 17.46
C PRO A 176 3.95 4.03 16.45
N LEU A 177 4.36 3.18 15.50
CA LEU A 177 3.50 2.68 14.43
C LEU A 177 2.27 1.94 14.95
N ALA A 178 2.42 1.15 16.02
CA ALA A 178 1.30 0.46 16.68
C ALA A 178 0.24 1.43 17.21
N THR A 179 0.64 2.64 17.65
CA THR A 179 -0.29 3.67 18.13
C THR A 179 -1.01 4.33 16.96
N SER A 180 -0.29 4.66 15.90
CA SER A 180 -0.85 5.23 14.68
C SER A 180 -1.89 4.29 14.06
N ARG A 181 -1.62 3.02 13.93
CA ARG A 181 -2.51 2.03 13.30
C ARG A 181 -3.55 1.40 14.23
N ALA A 182 -3.57 1.78 15.53
CA ALA A 182 -4.48 1.18 16.51
C ALA A 182 -5.97 1.29 16.13
N ALA A 183 -6.39 2.43 15.59
CA ALA A 183 -7.79 2.64 15.19
C ALA A 183 -8.18 1.72 14.02
N LEU A 184 -7.30 1.58 13.03
CA LEU A 184 -7.49 0.70 11.87
C LEU A 184 -7.55 -0.77 12.30
N VAL A 185 -6.58 -1.22 13.09
CA VAL A 185 -6.54 -2.60 13.62
C VAL A 185 -7.78 -2.91 14.47
N LYS A 186 -8.22 -1.96 15.32
CA LYS A 186 -9.45 -2.10 16.11
C LYS A 186 -10.69 -2.23 15.20
N ALA A 187 -10.80 -1.42 14.15
CA ALA A 187 -11.92 -1.47 13.21
C ALA A 187 -11.98 -2.80 12.45
N ALA A 188 -10.83 -3.41 12.18
CA ALA A 188 -10.71 -4.69 11.47
C ALA A 188 -11.10 -5.91 12.31
N GLN A 189 -11.14 -5.79 13.63
CA GLN A 189 -11.50 -6.91 14.51
C GLN A 189 -12.90 -7.43 14.18
N GLY A 190 -12.97 -8.71 13.79
CA GLY A 190 -14.23 -9.35 13.42
C GLY A 190 -14.81 -8.89 12.08
N ALA A 191 -14.05 -8.20 11.24
CA ALA A 191 -14.48 -7.88 9.90
C ALA A 191 -14.54 -9.14 9.02
N ASP A 192 -15.66 -9.33 8.33
CA ASP A 192 -15.81 -10.39 7.33
C ASP A 192 -15.06 -10.01 6.04
N VAL A 193 -15.08 -8.71 5.70
CA VAL A 193 -14.48 -8.16 4.49
C VAL A 193 -13.77 -6.86 4.82
N ALA A 194 -12.59 -6.65 4.25
CA ALA A 194 -11.90 -5.36 4.24
C ALA A 194 -11.52 -4.98 2.81
N ILE A 195 -11.74 -3.72 2.44
CA ILE A 195 -11.49 -3.21 1.10
C ILE A 195 -10.73 -1.89 1.21
N GLY A 196 -9.52 -1.85 0.63
CA GLY A 196 -8.72 -0.64 0.46
C GLY A 196 -8.97 -0.01 -0.91
N PHE A 197 -8.96 1.30 -0.96
CA PHE A 197 -9.30 2.06 -2.17
C PHE A 197 -8.08 2.76 -2.79
N GLU A 198 -6.90 2.12 -2.68
CA GLU A 198 -5.71 2.52 -3.39
C GLU A 198 -5.86 2.43 -4.91
N ASP A 199 -4.98 3.05 -5.68
CA ASP A 199 -4.96 2.97 -7.16
C ASP A 199 -4.30 1.69 -7.71
N GLY A 200 -3.75 0.85 -6.84
CA GLY A 200 -3.12 -0.43 -7.20
C GLY A 200 -1.89 -0.26 -8.08
N ASP A 201 -1.95 -0.72 -9.33
CA ASP A 201 -0.94 -0.49 -10.36
C ASP A 201 -1.44 0.49 -11.46
N GLY A 202 -2.51 1.22 -11.16
CA GLY A 202 -3.15 2.17 -12.09
C GLY A 202 -4.00 1.53 -13.19
N ASN A 203 -4.12 0.20 -13.20
CA ASN A 203 -4.82 -0.55 -14.23
C ASN A 203 -6.22 -1.00 -13.76
N PRO A 204 -7.32 -0.58 -14.40
CA PRO A 204 -8.66 -0.97 -13.99
C PRO A 204 -8.99 -2.47 -14.24
N ALA A 205 -8.10 -3.22 -14.89
CA ALA A 205 -8.24 -4.66 -15.09
C ALA A 205 -7.52 -5.49 -14.01
N THR A 206 -7.02 -4.85 -12.95
CA THR A 206 -6.34 -5.51 -11.84
C THR A 206 -6.91 -5.09 -10.49
N ALA A 207 -6.65 -5.89 -9.45
CA ALA A 207 -6.87 -5.54 -8.05
C ALA A 207 -5.84 -6.25 -7.18
N VAL A 208 -5.59 -5.74 -5.98
CA VAL A 208 -4.53 -6.19 -5.09
C VAL A 208 -5.08 -7.15 -4.05
N ILE A 209 -4.51 -8.35 -3.98
CA ILE A 209 -4.80 -9.38 -2.96
C ILE A 209 -3.60 -9.72 -2.09
N ALA A 210 -2.45 -9.12 -2.41
CA ALA A 210 -1.19 -9.34 -1.73
C ALA A 210 -0.29 -8.12 -1.88
N ARG A 211 0.44 -7.75 -0.82
CA ARG A 211 1.41 -6.65 -0.79
C ARG A 211 2.65 -7.08 -0.05
N ARG A 212 3.82 -6.75 -0.60
CA ARG A 212 5.06 -6.96 0.14
C ARG A 212 5.15 -5.93 1.27
N GLY A 213 5.51 -6.41 2.46
CA GLY A 213 5.88 -5.54 3.55
C GLY A 213 7.26 -4.92 3.34
N THR A 214 7.61 -3.96 4.20
CA THR A 214 8.88 -3.23 4.16
C THR A 214 9.53 -3.18 5.54
N THR A 215 10.85 -3.27 5.58
CA THR A 215 11.65 -2.94 6.75
C THR A 215 12.95 -2.27 6.31
N ASN A 216 13.35 -1.23 7.00
CA ASN A 216 14.67 -0.63 6.78
C ASN A 216 15.72 -1.39 7.59
N TRP A 217 16.94 -1.41 7.11
CA TRP A 217 18.07 -1.99 7.85
C TRP A 217 19.29 -1.08 7.77
N GLU A 218 20.08 -1.10 8.84
CA GLU A 218 21.33 -0.38 8.94
C GLU A 218 22.44 -1.31 9.44
N LEU A 219 23.50 -1.37 8.67
CA LEU A 219 24.72 -2.10 9.00
C LEU A 219 25.82 -1.10 9.37
N ARG A 220 26.36 -1.20 10.58
CA ARG A 220 27.53 -0.45 11.03
C ARG A 220 28.69 -1.39 11.22
N VAL A 221 29.79 -1.09 10.55
CA VAL A 221 31.02 -1.89 10.60
C VAL A 221 32.16 -1.08 11.16
N LYS A 222 32.95 -1.70 12.04
CA LYS A 222 34.21 -1.16 12.57
C LYS A 222 35.38 -2.02 12.14
N GLY A 223 36.52 -1.37 11.87
CA GLY A 223 37.81 -1.98 11.64
C GLY A 223 38.89 -1.29 12.50
N LYS A 224 40.08 -1.88 12.57
CA LYS A 224 41.24 -1.26 13.25
C LYS A 224 41.93 -0.32 12.26
N PRO A 225 42.07 0.99 12.56
CA PRO A 225 42.84 1.90 11.73
C PRO A 225 44.35 1.66 11.87
N ALA A 226 45.04 1.65 10.75
CA ALA A 226 46.51 1.55 10.66
C ALA A 226 46.96 2.09 9.31
N HIS A 227 48.27 2.15 9.07
CA HIS A 227 48.82 2.46 7.75
C HIS A 227 48.45 1.36 6.75
N SER A 228 47.99 1.75 5.54
CA SER A 228 47.45 0.81 4.55
C SER A 228 48.43 -0.27 4.08
N SER A 229 49.77 -0.03 4.17
CA SER A 229 50.80 -1.05 3.86
C SER A 229 50.79 -2.23 4.84
N GLN A 230 50.09 -2.12 5.97
CA GLN A 230 50.00 -3.13 7.02
C GLN A 230 48.65 -3.85 7.05
N ILE A 231 47.82 -3.69 5.98
CA ILE A 231 46.54 -4.40 5.85
C ILE A 231 46.75 -5.89 5.57
N PHE A 232 45.74 -6.72 5.86
CA PHE A 232 45.67 -8.17 5.60
C PHE A 232 46.58 -9.02 6.48
N ASN A 233 46.85 -8.59 7.70
CA ASN A 233 47.55 -9.41 8.71
C ASN A 233 46.68 -9.59 9.99
N ALA A 234 47.11 -10.45 10.89
CA ALA A 234 46.34 -10.76 12.10
C ALA A 234 46.27 -9.58 13.08
N GLU A 235 47.23 -8.68 13.05
CA GLU A 235 47.29 -7.53 13.95
C GLU A 235 46.36 -6.40 13.54
N ASN A 236 46.31 -6.06 12.26
CA ASN A 236 45.55 -4.89 11.74
C ASN A 236 44.29 -5.30 11.00
N GLY A 237 44.14 -6.57 10.58
CA GLY A 237 42.97 -7.11 9.96
C GLY A 237 42.69 -6.56 8.54
N TYR A 238 41.43 -6.45 8.22
CA TYR A 238 40.94 -6.15 6.85
C TYR A 238 40.31 -4.77 6.71
N GLY A 239 40.00 -4.11 7.82
CA GLY A 239 39.28 -2.82 7.82
C GLY A 239 37.79 -2.92 7.51
N ALA A 240 37.09 -1.87 7.88
CA ALA A 240 35.62 -1.84 7.85
C ALA A 240 35.02 -1.97 6.45
N VAL A 241 35.69 -1.44 5.40
CA VAL A 241 35.18 -1.50 4.01
C VAL A 241 35.19 -2.92 3.47
N PHE A 242 36.26 -3.71 3.69
CA PHE A 242 36.32 -5.10 3.25
C PHE A 242 35.33 -5.98 4.01
N GLU A 243 35.12 -5.73 5.29
CA GLU A 243 34.11 -6.45 6.07
C GLU A 243 32.70 -6.13 5.58
N ALA A 244 32.37 -4.87 5.32
CA ALA A 244 31.09 -4.49 4.73
C ALA A 244 30.89 -5.17 3.36
N ALA A 245 31.91 -5.18 2.50
CA ALA A 245 31.84 -5.84 1.20
C ALA A 245 31.59 -7.35 1.31
N ARG A 246 32.26 -8.03 2.26
CA ARG A 246 32.02 -9.46 2.57
C ARG A 246 30.56 -9.70 2.97
N ILE A 247 30.06 -8.88 3.91
CA ILE A 247 28.68 -9.00 4.42
C ILE A 247 27.68 -8.78 3.29
N LEU A 248 27.81 -7.71 2.51
CA LEU A 248 26.89 -7.41 1.40
C LEU A 248 26.91 -8.49 0.31
N ASN A 249 28.09 -9.01 -0.03
CA ASN A 249 28.17 -10.11 -0.99
C ASN A 249 27.54 -11.40 -0.44
N ALA A 250 27.73 -11.71 0.83
CA ALA A 250 27.10 -12.87 1.48
C ALA A 250 25.56 -12.71 1.56
N PHE A 251 25.04 -11.48 1.81
CA PHE A 251 23.60 -11.20 1.70
C PHE A 251 23.10 -11.54 0.31
N ARG A 252 23.78 -11.04 -0.74
CA ARG A 252 23.41 -11.29 -2.14
C ARG A 252 23.42 -12.80 -2.45
N GLU A 253 24.47 -13.52 -2.08
CA GLU A 253 24.58 -14.95 -2.35
C GLU A 253 23.52 -15.79 -1.63
N LYS A 254 23.15 -15.38 -0.41
CA LYS A 254 22.20 -16.13 0.42
C LYS A 254 20.75 -15.84 0.11
N LEU A 255 20.40 -14.60 -0.25
CA LEU A 255 19.03 -14.12 -0.29
C LEU A 255 18.52 -13.79 -1.70
N ALA A 256 19.42 -13.44 -2.65
CA ALA A 256 18.97 -13.05 -3.98
C ALA A 256 18.31 -14.21 -4.74
N GLY A 257 17.31 -13.88 -5.55
CA GLY A 257 16.58 -14.85 -6.38
C GLY A 257 15.46 -15.61 -5.66
N GLN A 258 15.20 -15.34 -4.39
CA GLN A 258 13.99 -15.85 -3.73
C GLN A 258 12.76 -15.10 -4.26
N PRO A 259 11.66 -15.78 -4.59
CA PRO A 259 10.45 -15.14 -5.07
C PRO A 259 9.94 -14.08 -4.07
N HIS A 260 9.58 -12.91 -4.57
CA HIS A 260 9.02 -11.79 -3.81
C HIS A 260 9.90 -11.24 -2.67
N LEU A 261 11.17 -11.67 -2.58
CA LEU A 261 12.15 -11.14 -1.64
C LEU A 261 13.11 -10.20 -2.37
N THR A 262 13.17 -8.95 -1.91
CA THR A 262 14.16 -7.99 -2.40
C THR A 262 14.81 -7.27 -1.23
N PHE A 263 16.08 -6.93 -1.38
CA PHE A 263 16.81 -6.06 -0.46
C PHE A 263 17.78 -5.20 -1.26
N ASN A 264 17.95 -3.97 -0.81
CA ASN A 264 18.77 -2.99 -1.51
C ASN A 264 19.67 -2.24 -0.52
N PRO A 265 21.00 -2.26 -0.70
CA PRO A 265 21.89 -1.32 -0.02
C PRO A 265 21.84 0.04 -0.75
N GLY A 266 20.96 0.93 -0.31
CA GLY A 266 20.71 2.21 -0.96
C GLY A 266 21.79 3.27 -0.68
N VAL A 267 22.45 3.21 0.50
CA VAL A 267 23.51 4.12 0.90
C VAL A 267 24.68 3.34 1.44
N VAL A 268 25.89 3.70 1.02
CA VAL A 268 27.17 3.14 1.54
C VAL A 268 28.13 4.31 1.80
N LEU A 269 28.60 4.43 3.04
CA LEU A 269 29.60 5.41 3.44
C LEU A 269 30.73 4.69 4.16
N GLY A 270 31.99 4.97 3.82
CA GLY A 270 33.15 4.34 4.45
C GLY A 270 34.33 5.27 4.57
N GLY A 271 35.19 5.05 5.59
CA GLY A 271 36.39 5.83 5.80
C GLY A 271 36.93 5.74 7.21
N THR A 272 37.79 6.71 7.58
CA THR A 272 38.31 6.87 8.96
C THR A 272 37.24 7.41 9.90
N ALA A 273 36.38 8.32 9.39
CA ALA A 273 35.24 8.85 10.11
C ALA A 273 34.01 8.83 9.19
N VAL A 274 32.86 8.42 9.73
CA VAL A 274 31.57 8.38 9.02
C VAL A 274 30.50 8.90 9.96
N GLU A 275 29.77 9.89 9.50
CA GLU A 275 28.53 10.37 10.12
C GLU A 275 27.36 9.99 9.23
N PHE A 276 26.31 9.43 9.80
CA PHE A 276 25.09 9.07 9.08
C PHE A 276 23.86 9.29 9.96
N ASP A 277 22.92 10.07 9.42
CA ASP A 277 21.60 10.31 9.99
C ASP A 277 20.57 9.44 9.25
N GLY A 278 20.12 8.37 9.90
CA GLY A 278 19.17 7.40 9.35
C GLY A 278 17.83 8.04 8.92
N PRO A 279 17.18 8.86 9.75
CA PRO A 279 15.92 9.53 9.41
C PRO A 279 15.94 10.34 8.11
N THR A 280 17.03 11.07 7.85
CA THR A 280 17.15 11.87 6.62
C THR A 280 17.89 11.15 5.49
N SER A 281 18.43 9.97 5.75
CA SER A 281 19.29 9.19 4.84
C SER A 281 20.49 10.00 4.31
N LYS A 282 20.99 10.93 5.13
CA LYS A 282 22.12 11.81 4.79
C LYS A 282 23.35 11.45 5.62
N GLY A 283 24.51 11.63 5.03
CA GLY A 283 25.74 11.41 5.78
C GLY A 283 27.00 11.92 5.08
N THR A 284 28.08 11.92 5.82
CA THR A 284 29.41 12.32 5.34
C THR A 284 30.43 11.26 5.69
N GLY A 285 31.45 11.11 4.85
CA GLY A 285 32.59 10.22 5.08
C GLY A 285 33.88 10.95 4.85
N PHE A 286 34.87 10.70 5.74
CA PHE A 286 36.23 11.20 5.61
C PHE A 286 37.23 10.04 5.74
N GLY A 287 38.25 10.04 4.91
CA GLY A 287 39.36 9.08 4.98
C GLY A 287 40.56 9.52 4.14
N LYS A 288 41.70 8.86 4.40
CA LYS A 288 42.92 9.02 3.60
C LYS A 288 43.20 7.68 2.91
N GLY A 289 43.61 7.71 1.63
CA GLY A 289 43.87 6.49 0.85
C GLY A 289 44.99 5.60 1.41
N ASN A 290 45.83 6.11 2.31
CA ASN A 290 46.90 5.36 2.98
C ASN A 290 46.55 4.98 4.42
N VAL A 291 45.27 5.01 4.82
CA VAL A 291 44.77 4.57 6.14
C VAL A 291 43.71 3.49 5.96
N ILE A 292 43.81 2.42 6.72
CA ILE A 292 42.80 1.35 6.78
C ILE A 292 41.51 1.97 7.31
N ALA A 293 40.39 1.78 6.59
CA ALA A 293 39.09 2.32 6.97
C ALA A 293 38.61 1.80 8.33
N GLU A 294 38.28 2.70 9.25
CA GLU A 294 37.82 2.36 10.58
C GLU A 294 36.29 2.14 10.62
N HIS A 295 35.54 2.87 9.80
CA HIS A 295 34.08 2.82 9.83
C HIS A 295 33.49 2.61 8.44
N THR A 296 32.40 1.83 8.37
CA THR A 296 31.50 1.76 7.23
C THR A 296 30.07 1.69 7.72
N VAL A 297 29.20 2.48 7.12
CA VAL A 297 27.74 2.42 7.33
C VAL A 297 27.07 2.06 6.00
N VAL A 298 26.16 1.12 6.05
CA VAL A 298 25.29 0.77 4.93
C VAL A 298 23.84 0.84 5.41
N ALA A 299 23.00 1.56 4.68
CA ALA A 299 21.58 1.61 4.96
C ALA A 299 20.79 1.16 3.72
N GLY A 300 19.69 0.45 3.95
CA GLY A 300 18.89 -0.10 2.87
C GLY A 300 17.49 -0.53 3.29
N ASP A 301 16.73 -1.07 2.34
CA ASP A 301 15.42 -1.68 2.57
C ASP A 301 15.44 -3.19 2.33
N LEU A 302 14.47 -3.87 2.91
CA LEU A 302 14.16 -5.28 2.72
C LEU A 302 12.65 -5.41 2.54
N ARG A 303 12.22 -6.14 1.50
CA ARG A 303 10.81 -6.39 1.21
C ARG A 303 10.55 -7.89 1.10
N ALA A 304 9.46 -8.34 1.71
CA ALA A 304 9.05 -9.75 1.70
C ALA A 304 7.52 -9.87 1.66
N LEU A 305 7.03 -11.01 1.19
CA LEU A 305 5.60 -11.25 1.01
C LEU A 305 4.92 -11.87 2.24
N SER A 306 5.68 -12.41 3.21
CA SER A 306 5.12 -12.97 4.44
C SER A 306 6.00 -12.65 5.65
N LEU A 307 5.41 -12.75 6.85
CA LEU A 307 6.14 -12.58 8.11
C LEU A 307 7.22 -13.64 8.30
N GLU A 308 6.96 -14.87 7.85
CA GLU A 308 7.94 -15.97 7.90
C GLU A 308 9.13 -15.67 7.00
N GLN A 309 8.88 -15.15 5.79
CA GLN A 309 9.94 -14.76 4.86
C GLN A 309 10.78 -13.60 5.42
N PHE A 310 10.16 -12.59 6.05
CA PHE A 310 10.87 -11.55 6.77
C PHE A 310 11.74 -12.10 7.87
N ALA A 311 11.19 -12.95 8.74
CA ALA A 311 11.93 -13.53 9.86
C ALA A 311 13.13 -14.36 9.37
N ALA A 312 12.93 -15.16 8.32
CA ALA A 312 14.00 -15.98 7.73
C ALA A 312 15.10 -15.10 7.10
N ALA A 313 14.72 -14.06 6.36
CA ALA A 313 15.68 -13.14 5.75
C ALA A 313 16.48 -12.36 6.80
N LYS A 314 15.82 -11.76 7.80
CA LYS A 314 16.48 -11.06 8.91
C LYS A 314 17.45 -11.96 9.66
N LYS A 315 17.01 -13.19 9.97
CA LYS A 315 17.88 -14.17 10.64
C LYS A 315 19.10 -14.50 9.78
N ALA A 316 18.94 -14.76 8.50
CA ALA A 316 20.05 -15.04 7.60
C ALA A 316 21.04 -13.86 7.54
N MET A 317 20.56 -12.62 7.49
CA MET A 317 21.40 -11.42 7.54
C MET A 317 22.14 -11.31 8.88
N GLN A 318 21.48 -11.53 10.00
CA GLN A 318 22.10 -11.54 11.33
C GLN A 318 23.17 -12.63 11.48
N ASP A 319 22.92 -13.85 10.99
CA ASP A 319 23.88 -14.97 11.05
C ASP A 319 25.14 -14.66 10.22
N ILE A 320 25.02 -13.94 9.10
CA ILE A 320 26.14 -13.49 8.28
C ILE A 320 26.95 -12.41 9.00
N VAL A 321 26.28 -11.46 9.66
CA VAL A 321 26.92 -10.36 10.39
C VAL A 321 27.60 -10.85 11.68
N ALA A 322 27.11 -11.93 12.27
CA ALA A 322 27.72 -12.54 13.46
C ALA A 322 29.13 -13.11 13.19
N GLN A 323 29.53 -13.30 11.93
CA GLN A 323 30.87 -13.70 11.52
C GLN A 323 31.65 -12.45 11.09
N SER A 324 32.89 -12.35 11.50
CA SER A 324 33.72 -11.18 11.21
C SER A 324 35.10 -11.58 10.67
N LEU A 325 35.63 -10.75 9.78
CA LEU A 325 37.04 -10.80 9.43
C LEU A 325 37.93 -10.39 10.62
N PRO A 326 39.22 -10.76 10.66
CA PRO A 326 40.11 -10.36 11.72
C PRO A 326 40.10 -8.84 11.96
N GLN A 327 40.06 -8.44 13.24
CA GLN A 327 40.06 -7.04 13.70
C GLN A 327 38.90 -6.20 13.17
N THR A 328 37.77 -6.84 12.84
CA THR A 328 36.53 -6.15 12.49
C THR A 328 35.38 -6.57 13.39
N SER A 329 34.35 -5.72 13.45
CA SER A 329 33.07 -6.04 14.08
C SER A 329 31.95 -5.36 13.31
N ALA A 330 30.74 -5.92 13.39
CA ALA A 330 29.58 -5.33 12.72
C ALA A 330 28.33 -5.45 13.60
N THR A 331 27.44 -4.49 13.45
CA THR A 331 26.09 -4.49 14.03
C THR A 331 25.07 -4.28 12.93
N LEU A 332 23.96 -5.00 12.98
CA LEU A 332 22.83 -4.89 12.05
C LEU A 332 21.57 -4.60 12.84
N THR A 333 20.88 -3.52 12.49
CA THR A 333 19.60 -3.13 13.08
C THR A 333 18.50 -3.11 12.01
N PHE A 334 17.25 -3.32 12.43
CA PHE A 334 16.07 -3.25 11.58
C PHE A 334 15.08 -2.24 12.18
N ASP A 335 14.47 -1.45 11.34
CA ASP A 335 13.32 -0.60 11.67
C ASP A 335 12.12 -1.06 10.83
N ASP A 336 11.18 -1.74 11.49
CA ASP A 336 10.04 -2.32 10.81
C ASP A 336 9.04 -1.24 10.37
N GLY A 337 8.71 -1.29 9.08
CA GLY A 337 7.69 -0.50 8.44
C GLY A 337 6.37 -1.24 8.31
N TYR A 338 5.80 -1.23 7.12
CA TYR A 338 4.54 -1.90 6.83
C TYR A 338 4.69 -3.42 6.84
N PRO A 339 3.80 -4.17 7.53
CA PRO A 339 3.80 -5.62 7.47
C PRO A 339 3.41 -6.11 6.06
N PRO A 340 3.69 -7.37 5.70
CA PRO A 340 3.20 -7.94 4.46
C PRO A 340 1.71 -8.30 4.54
N LEU A 341 1.02 -8.20 3.41
CA LEU A 341 -0.26 -8.83 3.16
C LEU A 341 -0.03 -10.05 2.26
N ALA A 342 0.10 -11.23 2.84
CA ALA A 342 0.21 -12.46 2.06
C ALA A 342 -1.12 -12.79 1.38
N PRO A 343 -1.10 -13.42 0.19
CA PRO A 343 -2.32 -13.89 -0.45
C PRO A 343 -2.96 -15.00 0.39
N THR A 344 -4.29 -14.98 0.49
CA THR A 344 -5.06 -15.99 1.21
C THR A 344 -6.21 -16.50 0.34
N PRO A 345 -6.76 -17.70 0.60
CA PRO A 345 -7.98 -18.16 -0.10
C PRO A 345 -9.16 -17.19 0.05
N GLY A 346 -9.24 -16.45 1.16
CA GLY A 346 -10.24 -15.41 1.38
C GLY A 346 -10.06 -14.22 0.43
N ASN A 347 -8.82 -13.76 0.26
CA ASN A 347 -8.49 -12.66 -0.65
C ASN A 347 -8.76 -13.04 -2.11
N GLU A 348 -8.38 -14.26 -2.53
CA GLU A 348 -8.66 -14.81 -3.86
C GLU A 348 -10.17 -14.91 -4.14
N ARG A 349 -10.93 -15.32 -3.12
CA ARG A 349 -12.39 -15.36 -3.20
C ARG A 349 -12.97 -13.96 -3.40
N LEU A 350 -12.53 -12.97 -2.63
CA LEU A 350 -13.02 -11.60 -2.76
C LEU A 350 -12.69 -11.01 -4.13
N LEU A 351 -11.50 -11.28 -4.66
CA LEU A 351 -11.14 -10.93 -6.03
C LEU A 351 -12.09 -11.59 -7.05
N THR A 352 -12.44 -12.87 -6.87
CA THR A 352 -13.38 -13.58 -7.74
C THR A 352 -14.76 -12.92 -7.73
N LEU A 353 -15.26 -12.52 -6.54
CA LEU A 353 -16.53 -11.80 -6.40
C LEU A 353 -16.49 -10.42 -7.05
N TYR A 354 -15.38 -9.69 -6.87
CA TYR A 354 -15.15 -8.39 -7.50
C TYR A 354 -15.05 -8.49 -9.03
N ASN A 355 -14.31 -9.48 -9.53
CA ASN A 355 -14.23 -9.76 -10.97
C ASN A 355 -15.62 -10.05 -11.56
N ARG A 356 -16.46 -10.81 -10.86
CA ARG A 356 -17.82 -11.06 -11.31
C ARG A 356 -18.67 -9.80 -11.35
N ALA A 357 -18.58 -8.93 -10.33
CA ALA A 357 -19.25 -7.64 -10.35
C ALA A 357 -18.76 -6.78 -11.53
N SER A 358 -17.46 -6.79 -11.80
CA SER A 358 -16.85 -6.07 -12.94
C SER A 358 -17.38 -6.56 -14.30
N LEU A 359 -17.45 -7.85 -14.51
CA LEU A 359 -17.99 -8.44 -15.76
C LEU A 359 -19.47 -8.08 -15.94
N ASP A 360 -20.26 -8.19 -14.88
CA ASP A 360 -21.70 -7.97 -14.93
C ASP A 360 -22.07 -6.48 -15.17
N VAL A 361 -21.24 -5.53 -14.73
CA VAL A 361 -21.41 -4.10 -15.08
C VAL A 361 -20.78 -3.73 -16.42
N GLY A 362 -20.23 -4.70 -17.17
CA GLY A 362 -19.61 -4.46 -18.47
C GLY A 362 -18.24 -3.80 -18.43
N ALA A 363 -17.56 -3.83 -17.26
CA ALA A 363 -16.27 -3.16 -17.07
C ALA A 363 -15.05 -4.05 -17.32
N GLY A 364 -15.26 -5.28 -17.80
CA GLY A 364 -14.21 -6.23 -18.17
C GLY A 364 -13.72 -7.11 -17.02
N GLN A 365 -12.78 -8.00 -17.34
CA GLN A 365 -12.17 -8.93 -16.41
C GLN A 365 -11.20 -8.19 -15.47
N VAL A 366 -11.12 -8.68 -14.22
CA VAL A 366 -10.14 -8.24 -13.21
C VAL A 366 -9.33 -9.43 -12.72
N VAL A 367 -8.01 -9.26 -12.66
CA VAL A 367 -7.05 -10.26 -12.16
C VAL A 367 -6.21 -9.69 -11.02
N ALA A 368 -5.47 -10.54 -10.31
CA ALA A 368 -4.58 -10.08 -9.24
C ALA A 368 -3.39 -9.29 -9.81
N VAL A 369 -3.01 -8.22 -9.12
CA VAL A 369 -1.71 -7.54 -9.32
C VAL A 369 -0.60 -8.48 -8.89
N ASP A 370 0.50 -8.50 -9.64
CA ASP A 370 1.74 -9.15 -9.21
C ASP A 370 2.25 -8.46 -7.92
N PRO A 371 2.45 -9.19 -6.80
CA PRO A 371 2.92 -8.60 -5.55
C PRO A 371 4.21 -7.79 -5.66
N ASP A 372 5.04 -8.07 -6.66
CA ASP A 372 6.28 -7.30 -6.90
C ASP A 372 6.02 -5.89 -7.44
N LYS A 373 4.80 -5.63 -7.94
CA LYS A 373 4.33 -4.33 -8.43
C LYS A 373 3.40 -3.60 -7.45
N ALA A 374 2.97 -4.28 -6.38
CA ALA A 374 2.14 -3.68 -5.34
C ALA A 374 3.03 -3.08 -4.23
N GLY A 375 2.96 -1.78 -4.02
CA GLY A 375 3.59 -1.10 -2.88
C GLY A 375 2.97 -1.53 -1.54
N ALA A 376 3.55 -1.11 -0.43
CA ALA A 376 2.94 -1.27 0.89
C ALA A 376 1.71 -0.35 1.00
N ALA A 377 0.71 -0.72 1.79
CA ALA A 377 -0.47 0.10 2.09
C ALA A 377 -1.12 -0.32 3.42
N ASP A 378 -2.01 0.50 3.91
CA ASP A 378 -2.67 0.35 5.21
C ASP A 378 -3.41 -0.99 5.40
N VAL A 379 -3.94 -1.59 4.34
CA VAL A 379 -4.55 -2.93 4.39
C VAL A 379 -3.61 -4.02 4.94
N SER A 380 -2.31 -3.80 4.87
CA SER A 380 -1.31 -4.73 5.39
C SER A 380 -1.35 -4.85 6.92
N PHE A 381 -1.72 -3.78 7.64
CA PHE A 381 -1.80 -3.80 9.11
C PHE A 381 -2.95 -4.65 9.65
N ILE A 382 -3.89 -4.99 8.80
CA ILE A 382 -5.05 -5.82 9.17
C ILE A 382 -4.97 -7.24 8.63
N ALA A 383 -3.82 -7.64 8.10
CA ALA A 383 -3.56 -9.02 7.69
C ALA A 383 -3.88 -9.99 8.84
N GLY A 384 -4.71 -10.99 8.59
CA GLY A 384 -5.17 -11.95 9.61
C GLY A 384 -6.26 -11.43 10.56
N GLN A 385 -6.70 -10.17 10.48
CA GLN A 385 -7.82 -9.63 11.29
C GLN A 385 -9.16 -9.72 10.54
N ALA A 386 -9.17 -9.43 9.24
CA ALA A 386 -10.34 -9.62 8.38
C ALA A 386 -10.25 -10.96 7.63
N ARG A 387 -11.41 -11.56 7.33
CA ARG A 387 -11.47 -12.88 6.66
C ARG A 387 -11.11 -12.82 5.19
N MET A 388 -11.44 -11.71 4.52
CA MET A 388 -11.16 -11.45 3.10
C MET A 388 -10.68 -10.00 2.95
N ILE A 389 -9.59 -9.80 2.24
CA ILE A 389 -9.02 -8.47 2.00
C ILE A 389 -8.81 -8.28 0.50
N LEU A 390 -9.23 -7.13 -0.01
CA LEU A 390 -9.01 -6.67 -1.38
C LEU A 390 -8.55 -5.21 -1.32
N ASP A 391 -7.68 -4.81 -2.24
CA ASP A 391 -7.22 -3.43 -2.35
C ASP A 391 -6.96 -3.05 -3.80
N GLY A 392 -6.55 -1.79 -4.06
CA GLY A 392 -6.28 -1.33 -5.42
C GLY A 392 -7.54 -1.22 -6.26
N VAL A 393 -8.66 -0.78 -5.66
CA VAL A 393 -9.96 -0.63 -6.32
C VAL A 393 -10.46 0.82 -6.34
N GLY A 394 -9.54 1.77 -6.17
CA GLY A 394 -9.81 3.21 -6.20
C GLY A 394 -9.86 3.80 -7.61
N LEU A 395 -9.53 5.08 -7.73
CA LEU A 395 -9.49 5.81 -9.00
C LEU A 395 -8.17 5.53 -9.72
N MET A 396 -8.25 5.01 -10.93
CA MET A 396 -7.08 4.60 -11.70
C MET A 396 -6.41 5.76 -12.42
N GLY A 397 -5.10 5.66 -12.58
CA GLY A 397 -4.32 6.66 -13.27
C GLY A 397 -2.84 6.29 -13.38
N THR A 398 -2.01 7.31 -13.53
CA THR A 398 -0.55 7.15 -13.68
C THR A 398 0.19 8.27 -12.98
N GLY A 399 1.48 8.06 -12.71
CA GLY A 399 2.36 9.10 -12.18
C GLY A 399 2.21 9.39 -10.70
N GLY A 400 1.60 8.50 -9.92
CA GLY A 400 1.52 8.61 -8.46
C GLY A 400 2.87 8.95 -7.84
N HIS A 401 2.87 9.71 -6.73
CA HIS A 401 4.07 10.25 -6.06
C HIS A 401 4.93 11.20 -6.91
N THR A 402 4.43 11.66 -8.07
CA THR A 402 5.12 12.67 -8.90
C THR A 402 4.20 13.83 -9.26
N VAL A 403 4.78 14.95 -9.67
CA VAL A 403 4.03 16.12 -10.17
C VAL A 403 3.24 15.84 -11.46
N ASN A 404 3.31 14.63 -12.00
CA ASN A 404 2.57 14.17 -13.17
C ASN A 404 1.40 13.25 -12.81
N GLU A 405 1.04 13.15 -11.54
CA GLU A 405 -0.08 12.33 -11.09
C GLU A 405 -1.37 12.71 -11.80
N THR A 406 -1.89 11.77 -12.59
CA THR A 406 -2.99 11.99 -13.52
C THR A 406 -3.99 10.84 -13.46
N ALA A 407 -5.25 11.15 -13.20
CA ALA A 407 -6.35 10.18 -13.17
C ALA A 407 -7.00 10.02 -14.54
N ASP A 408 -7.40 8.79 -14.87
CA ASP A 408 -8.36 8.48 -15.92
C ASP A 408 -9.79 8.60 -15.37
N LEU A 409 -10.46 9.72 -15.64
CA LEU A 409 -11.77 10.04 -15.10
C LEU A 409 -12.89 9.07 -15.54
N ARG A 410 -12.65 8.28 -16.61
CA ARG A 410 -13.58 7.22 -17.04
C ARG A 410 -13.67 6.10 -16.02
N THR A 411 -12.60 5.92 -15.22
CA THR A 411 -12.56 4.88 -14.20
C THR A 411 -13.36 5.23 -12.95
N LEU A 412 -13.65 6.51 -12.69
CA LEU A 412 -14.45 6.93 -11.54
C LEU A 412 -15.83 6.24 -11.50
N PRO A 413 -16.71 6.40 -12.50
CA PRO A 413 -18.00 5.70 -12.51
C PRO A 413 -17.85 4.19 -12.65
N SER A 414 -16.86 3.71 -13.39
CA SER A 414 -16.65 2.27 -13.60
C SER A 414 -16.28 1.56 -12.29
N MET A 415 -15.30 2.07 -11.53
CA MET A 415 -14.87 1.50 -10.25
C MET A 415 -15.98 1.62 -9.19
N THR A 416 -16.70 2.75 -9.19
CA THR A 416 -17.86 2.95 -8.30
C THR A 416 -18.96 1.91 -8.53
N LYS A 417 -19.32 1.63 -9.80
CA LYS A 417 -20.34 0.61 -10.13
C LYS A 417 -19.91 -0.78 -9.66
N ARG A 418 -18.69 -1.19 -9.96
CA ARG A 418 -18.14 -2.48 -9.51
C ARG A 418 -18.26 -2.62 -7.99
N MET A 419 -17.85 -1.57 -7.26
CA MET A 419 -17.88 -1.55 -5.80
C MET A 419 -19.30 -1.59 -5.25
N ALA A 420 -20.22 -0.75 -5.77
CA ALA A 420 -21.62 -0.74 -5.33
C ALA A 420 -22.28 -2.12 -5.51
N VAL A 421 -22.06 -2.77 -6.66
CA VAL A 421 -22.59 -4.11 -6.94
C VAL A 421 -21.94 -5.16 -6.05
N LEU A 422 -20.61 -5.11 -5.83
CA LEU A 422 -19.93 -6.02 -4.91
C LEU A 422 -20.51 -5.93 -3.49
N LEU A 423 -20.60 -4.71 -2.94
CA LEU A 423 -21.11 -4.49 -1.58
C LEU A 423 -22.56 -4.94 -1.44
N ALA A 424 -23.42 -4.69 -2.44
CA ALA A 424 -24.80 -5.18 -2.45
C ALA A 424 -24.88 -6.70 -2.44
N ARG A 425 -24.02 -7.39 -3.19
CA ARG A 425 -23.94 -8.86 -3.22
C ARG A 425 -23.43 -9.44 -1.91
N LEU A 426 -22.40 -8.83 -1.32
CA LEU A 426 -21.88 -9.23 0.00
C LEU A 426 -22.94 -9.08 1.08
N GLN A 427 -23.76 -8.01 1.02
CA GLN A 427 -24.88 -7.83 1.94
C GLN A 427 -25.96 -8.92 1.80
N ARG A 428 -26.33 -9.28 0.56
CA ARG A 428 -27.40 -10.23 0.26
C ARG A 428 -26.97 -11.69 0.51
N ASP A 429 -25.79 -12.06 0.02
CA ASP A 429 -25.35 -13.46 -0.05
C ASP A 429 -24.47 -13.85 1.15
N GLY A 430 -24.13 -12.87 1.98
CA GLY A 430 -23.18 -13.03 3.08
C GLY A 430 -21.73 -13.14 2.60
N ALA A 431 -20.80 -12.93 3.48
CA ALA A 431 -19.35 -13.08 3.24
C ALA A 431 -18.88 -14.54 3.40
N LYS A 432 -19.73 -15.53 2.98
CA LYS A 432 -19.46 -16.97 3.13
C LYS A 432 -18.66 -17.55 1.99
#